data_58172418318dff8b8c9f4cd14dfa18ff
#
_entry.id   58172418318dff8b8c9f4cd14dfa18ff
#
_cell.length_a   1.000
_cell.length_b   1.000
_cell.length_c   1.000
_cell.angle_alpha   90.00
_cell.angle_beta   90.00
_cell.angle_gamma   90.00
#
_symmetry.space_group_name_H-M   'P 1'
#
loop_
_entity.id
_entity.type
_entity.pdbx_description
1 polymer ?
#
loop_
_entity_poly.entity_id
_entity_poly.type
_entity_poly.pdbx_seq_one_letter_code
_entity_poly.pdbx_strand_id
1 'polypeptide(L)'
;MALYEHVFLSRQDVSSQQVETLVEQFKGILEANGGSVGRVENWGLKSLSYRMNKNRKAHYTLMDIDAPAPAVQEMERQMRINEDILRYMTIRVDEHEEGCLLYTSPSP
;
A
#
# COMPACT_ATOMS: atom_id res chain seq x y z
N MET A 1 -17.82 1.09 -8.01
CA MET A 1 -16.83 1.39 -6.99
C MET A 1 -15.60 1.99 -7.63
N ALA A 2 -14.77 2.67 -6.86
CA ALA A 2 -13.60 3.32 -7.40
C ALA A 2 -12.39 2.40 -7.35
N LEU A 3 -11.48 2.58 -8.29
CA LEU A 3 -10.24 1.81 -8.36
C LEU A 3 -9.09 2.68 -7.86
N TYR A 4 -8.21 2.09 -7.08
CA TYR A 4 -7.07 2.79 -6.52
C TYR A 4 -5.83 1.95 -6.62
N GLU A 5 -4.69 2.62 -6.68
CA GLU A 5 -3.39 1.99 -6.44
C GLU A 5 -2.85 2.57 -5.15
N HIS A 6 -2.44 1.70 -4.27
CA HIS A 6 -2.00 2.10 -2.94
C HIS A 6 -0.61 1.54 -2.68
N VAL A 7 0.29 2.41 -2.25
CA VAL A 7 1.64 2.01 -1.87
C VAL A 7 1.84 2.38 -0.41
N PHE A 8 2.36 1.44 0.37
CA PHE A 8 2.76 1.78 1.74
C PHE A 8 4.17 1.29 2.02
N LEU A 9 4.81 2.01 2.92
CA LEU A 9 6.19 1.74 3.32
C LEU A 9 6.18 1.27 4.76
N SER A 10 6.76 0.10 5.00
CA SER A 10 6.89 -0.47 6.34
C SER A 10 8.31 -0.28 6.86
N ARG A 11 8.46 -0.24 8.18
CA ARG A 11 9.76 -0.06 8.81
C ARG A 11 10.74 -1.13 8.34
N GLN A 12 12.02 -0.74 8.29
CA GLN A 12 13.06 -1.63 7.78
C GLN A 12 13.28 -2.86 8.65
N ASP A 13 12.92 -2.80 9.92
CA ASP A 13 13.16 -3.90 10.85
C ASP A 13 12.01 -4.88 10.96
N VAL A 14 10.89 -4.67 10.22
CA VAL A 14 9.86 -5.69 10.16
C VAL A 14 10.28 -6.76 9.17
N SER A 15 9.85 -8.00 9.42
CA SER A 15 10.17 -9.11 8.54
C SER A 15 9.23 -9.15 7.34
N SER A 16 9.61 -9.92 6.31
CA SER A 16 8.72 -10.11 5.16
C SER A 16 7.40 -10.72 5.58
N GLN A 17 7.44 -11.63 6.55
CA GLN A 17 6.22 -12.24 7.04
C GLN A 17 5.32 -11.23 7.73
N GLN A 18 5.91 -10.29 8.47
CA GLN A 18 5.13 -9.23 9.10
C GLN A 18 4.51 -8.32 8.07
N VAL A 19 5.22 -8.05 6.97
CA VAL A 19 4.66 -7.27 5.87
C VAL A 19 3.44 -7.96 5.30
N GLU A 20 3.52 -9.28 5.10
CA GLU A 20 2.38 -10.05 4.59
C GLU A 20 1.21 -9.99 5.56
N THR A 21 1.48 -10.03 6.85
CA THR A 21 0.43 -9.91 7.87
C THR A 21 -0.24 -8.54 7.79
N LEU A 22 0.55 -7.48 7.57
CA LEU A 22 -0.01 -6.14 7.40
C LEU A 22 -0.92 -6.09 6.17
N VAL A 23 -0.49 -6.69 5.06
CA VAL A 23 -1.31 -6.74 3.85
C VAL A 23 -2.64 -7.43 4.13
N GLU A 24 -2.61 -8.57 4.81
CA GLU A 24 -3.84 -9.30 5.13
C GLU A 24 -4.73 -8.48 6.04
N GLN A 25 -4.17 -7.77 6.99
CA GLN A 25 -4.92 -6.92 7.89
C GLN A 25 -5.66 -5.82 7.12
N PHE A 26 -4.96 -5.13 6.23
CA PHE A 26 -5.57 -4.03 5.48
C PHE A 26 -6.55 -4.55 4.43
N LYS A 27 -6.25 -5.70 3.83
CA LYS A 27 -7.17 -6.36 2.93
C LYS A 27 -8.48 -6.69 3.64
N GLY A 28 -8.39 -7.20 4.86
CA GLY A 28 -9.57 -7.50 5.66
C GLY A 28 -10.41 -6.26 5.96
N ILE A 29 -9.77 -5.14 6.21
CA ILE A 29 -10.48 -3.88 6.45
C ILE A 29 -11.27 -3.48 5.21
N LEU A 30 -10.64 -3.57 4.04
CA LEU A 30 -11.31 -3.22 2.80
C LEU A 30 -12.49 -4.14 2.52
N GLU A 31 -12.30 -5.45 2.71
CA GLU A 31 -13.35 -6.42 2.45
C GLU A 31 -14.52 -6.25 3.42
N ALA A 32 -14.23 -5.91 4.67
CA ALA A 32 -15.27 -5.68 5.66
C ALA A 32 -16.11 -4.45 5.33
N ASN A 33 -15.58 -3.54 4.52
CA ASN A 33 -16.28 -2.32 4.14
C ASN A 33 -16.74 -2.34 2.69
N GLY A 34 -16.84 -3.52 2.10
CA GLY A 34 -17.42 -3.68 0.77
C GLY A 34 -16.44 -3.55 -0.37
N GLY A 35 -15.15 -3.59 -0.08
CA GLY A 35 -14.13 -3.51 -1.12
C GLY A 35 -13.45 -4.83 -1.37
N SER A 36 -12.46 -4.81 -2.25
CA SER A 36 -11.64 -5.98 -2.53
C SER A 36 -10.25 -5.53 -2.95
N VAL A 37 -9.31 -6.45 -2.85
CA VAL A 37 -7.92 -6.21 -3.26
C VAL A 37 -7.60 -7.19 -4.37
N GLY A 38 -7.05 -6.67 -5.46
CA GLY A 38 -6.61 -7.51 -6.56
C GLY A 38 -5.13 -7.85 -6.39
N ARG A 39 -4.29 -7.27 -7.27
CA ARG A 39 -2.88 -7.55 -7.26
C ARG A 39 -2.21 -6.93 -6.03
N VAL A 40 -1.31 -7.69 -5.43
CA VAL A 40 -0.43 -7.20 -4.36
C VAL A 40 1.00 -7.49 -4.79
N GLU A 41 1.85 -6.48 -4.76
CA GLU A 41 3.26 -6.63 -5.09
C GLU A 41 4.09 -6.19 -3.90
N ASN A 42 5.01 -7.03 -3.48
CA ASN A 42 5.97 -6.69 -2.46
C ASN A 42 7.31 -6.45 -3.15
N TRP A 43 7.72 -5.18 -3.18
CA TRP A 43 8.94 -4.80 -3.88
C TRP A 43 10.20 -4.99 -3.04
N GLY A 44 10.02 -5.40 -1.80
CA GLY A 44 11.14 -5.67 -0.93
C GLY A 44 11.69 -4.41 -0.27
N LEU A 45 12.85 -4.59 0.34
CA LEU A 45 13.51 -3.53 1.10
C LEU A 45 14.28 -2.63 0.16
N LYS A 46 13.96 -1.34 0.17
CA LYS A 46 14.59 -0.37 -0.72
C LYS A 46 15.09 0.83 0.07
N SER A 47 16.14 1.47 -0.44
CA SER A 47 16.71 2.64 0.19
C SER A 47 15.79 3.84 0.04
N LEU A 48 15.72 4.63 1.10
CA LEU A 48 14.94 5.88 1.09
C LEU A 48 15.85 7.02 0.65
N SER A 49 15.26 8.01 -0.02
CA SER A 49 15.99 9.19 -0.43
C SER A 49 16.48 9.97 0.78
N TYR A 50 15.72 9.94 1.86
CA TYR A 50 16.08 10.55 3.12
C TYR A 50 15.47 9.74 4.24
N ARG A 51 16.03 9.92 5.43
CA ARG A 51 15.65 9.11 6.59
C ARG A 51 14.23 9.43 7.05
N MET A 52 13.45 8.38 7.36
CA MET A 52 12.13 8.53 7.97
C MET A 52 12.15 7.80 9.29
N ASN A 53 11.88 8.52 10.39
CA ASN A 53 11.84 7.93 11.74
C ASN A 53 13.07 7.05 11.99
N LYS A 54 14.26 7.54 11.61
CA LYS A 54 15.53 6.83 11.75
C LYS A 54 15.68 5.61 10.86
N ASN A 55 14.74 5.37 9.94
CA ASN A 55 14.86 4.30 8.98
C ASN A 55 15.52 4.83 7.71
N ARG A 56 16.49 4.08 7.20
CA ARG A 56 17.17 4.42 5.94
C ARG A 56 16.60 3.64 4.78
N LYS A 57 15.88 2.56 5.08
CA LYS A 57 15.26 1.68 4.10
C LYS A 57 13.83 1.41 4.53
N ALA A 58 13.04 0.92 3.62
CA ALA A 58 11.67 0.55 3.91
C ALA A 58 11.23 -0.56 2.98
N HIS A 59 10.29 -1.37 3.47
CA HIS A 59 9.64 -2.36 2.62
C HIS A 59 8.54 -1.66 1.84
N TYR A 60 8.58 -1.79 0.52
CA TYR A 60 7.58 -1.19 -0.38
C TYR A 60 6.55 -2.23 -0.78
N THR A 61 5.28 -1.92 -0.62
CA THR A 61 4.19 -2.82 -0.99
C THR A 61 3.15 -2.04 -1.79
N LEU A 62 2.77 -2.61 -2.93
CA LEU A 62 1.74 -2.05 -3.80
C LEU A 62 0.49 -2.92 -3.74
N MET A 63 -0.67 -2.29 -3.65
CA MET A 63 -1.96 -2.98 -3.65
C MET A 63 -2.89 -2.33 -4.66
N ASP A 64 -3.50 -3.14 -5.52
CA ASP A 64 -4.59 -2.69 -6.39
C ASP A 64 -5.90 -2.86 -5.63
N ILE A 65 -6.66 -1.79 -5.48
CA ILE A 65 -7.84 -1.76 -4.63
C ILE A 65 -9.07 -1.41 -5.47
N ASP A 66 -10.15 -2.14 -5.24
CA ASP A 66 -11.47 -1.84 -5.81
C ASP A 66 -12.41 -1.69 -4.63
N ALA A 67 -12.74 -0.46 -4.26
CA ALA A 67 -13.50 -0.21 -3.04
C ALA A 67 -14.19 1.15 -3.07
N PRO A 68 -15.25 1.31 -2.27
CA PRO A 68 -15.82 2.64 -2.08
C PRO A 68 -14.87 3.51 -1.25
N ALA A 69 -14.94 4.82 -1.45
CA ALA A 69 -14.05 5.76 -0.77
C ALA A 69 -14.04 5.59 0.76
N PRO A 70 -15.19 5.38 1.43
CA PRO A 70 -15.14 5.19 2.88
C PRO A 70 -14.29 3.99 3.32
N ALA A 71 -14.26 2.91 2.52
CA ALA A 71 -13.44 1.76 2.85
C ALA A 71 -11.96 2.11 2.81
N VAL A 72 -11.54 2.86 1.78
CA VAL A 72 -10.16 3.30 1.65
C VAL A 72 -9.80 4.25 2.80
N GLN A 73 -10.71 5.15 3.15
CA GLN A 73 -10.47 6.08 4.25
C GLN A 73 -10.26 5.35 5.57
N GLU A 74 -11.03 4.30 5.81
CA GLU A 74 -10.86 3.51 7.03
C GLU A 74 -9.53 2.80 7.04
N MET A 75 -9.13 2.24 5.90
CA MET A 75 -7.82 1.59 5.79
C MET A 75 -6.70 2.60 6.07
N GLU A 76 -6.79 3.79 5.48
CA GLU A 76 -5.78 4.81 5.68
C GLU A 76 -5.73 5.26 7.14
N ARG A 77 -6.88 5.34 7.79
CA ARG A 77 -6.91 5.68 9.21
C ARG A 77 -6.14 4.66 10.03
N GLN A 78 -6.35 3.37 9.72
CA GLN A 78 -5.64 2.29 10.42
C GLN A 78 -4.14 2.36 10.13
N MET A 79 -3.76 2.68 8.90
CA MET A 79 -2.34 2.83 8.55
C MET A 79 -1.70 3.98 9.31
N ARG A 80 -2.44 5.08 9.47
CA ARG A 80 -1.90 6.25 10.14
C ARG A 80 -1.54 5.98 11.60
N ILE A 81 -2.30 5.12 12.25
CA ILE A 81 -2.06 4.81 13.66
C ILE A 81 -1.21 3.57 13.86
N ASN A 82 -0.82 2.90 12.78
CA ASN A 82 0.00 1.69 12.86
C ASN A 82 1.47 2.08 12.89
N GLU A 83 2.17 1.67 13.95
CA GLU A 83 3.56 2.06 14.16
C GLU A 83 4.51 1.46 13.14
N ASP A 84 4.11 0.38 12.48
CA ASP A 84 4.96 -0.28 11.49
C ASP A 84 4.89 0.38 10.13
N ILE A 85 3.95 1.29 9.91
CA ILE A 85 3.77 1.97 8.64
C ILE A 85 4.44 3.34 8.72
N LEU A 86 5.46 3.55 7.87
CA LEU A 86 6.16 4.83 7.82
C LEU A 86 5.41 5.85 6.99
N ARG A 87 4.85 5.38 5.87
CA ARG A 87 4.20 6.27 4.92
C ARG A 87 3.29 5.46 4.03
N TYR A 88 2.28 6.12 3.49
CA TYR A 88 1.40 5.49 2.50
C TYR A 88 0.96 6.55 1.50
N MET A 89 0.54 6.07 0.32
CA MET A 89 0.04 6.94 -0.73
C MET A 89 -1.02 6.18 -1.51
N THR A 90 -2.17 6.81 -1.74
CA THR A 90 -3.27 6.24 -2.49
C THR A 90 -3.55 7.11 -3.69
N ILE A 91 -3.61 6.49 -4.87
CA ILE A 91 -3.88 7.19 -6.12
C ILE A 91 -5.12 6.57 -6.74
N ARG A 92 -6.10 7.40 -7.08
CA ARG A 92 -7.27 6.91 -7.78
C ARG A 92 -6.91 6.72 -9.26
N VAL A 93 -7.34 5.59 -9.82
CA VAL A 93 -7.04 5.26 -11.21
C VAL A 93 -8.32 4.86 -11.93
N ASP A 94 -8.30 4.94 -13.25
CA ASP A 94 -9.46 4.56 -14.05
C ASP A 94 -9.51 3.06 -14.23
N GLU A 95 -8.35 2.42 -14.33
CA GLU A 95 -8.27 0.97 -14.43
C GLU A 95 -6.92 0.53 -13.89
N HIS A 96 -6.86 -0.72 -13.44
CA HIS A 96 -5.61 -1.27 -12.93
C HIS A 96 -4.75 -1.75 -14.09
N GLU A 97 -3.46 -1.41 -14.04
CA GLU A 97 -2.48 -1.89 -14.99
C GLU A 97 -2.13 -3.34 -14.67
N GLU A 98 -1.92 -4.11 -15.71
CA GLU A 98 -1.39 -5.45 -15.51
C GLU A 98 0.09 -5.45 -15.82
N GLY A 99 0.81 -5.87 -14.86
CA GLY A 99 2.25 -5.92 -15.04
C GLY A 99 2.87 -4.62 -14.86
N CYS A 100 2.87 -3.79 -14.88
CA CYS A 100 3.69 -2.78 -14.60
C CYS A 100 3.68 -1.43 -14.79
N LEU A 101 3.91 -1.59 -14.90
CA LEU A 101 4.02 -0.76 -14.98
C LEU A 101 4.12 0.21 -15.40
N LEU A 102 4.10 0.26 -15.59
CA LEU A 102 4.12 1.07 -16.08
C LEU A 102 4.07 2.15 -15.92
N TYR A 103 4.11 2.20 -15.69
CA TYR A 103 3.81 3.07 -15.61
C TYR A 103 4.45 3.92 -15.34
N THR A 104 4.75 3.81 -15.46
CA THR A 104 5.20 4.54 -15.41
C THR A 104 5.11 5.49 -15.94
N SER A 105 4.84 5.52 -16.42
CA SER A 105 4.66 6.28 -16.99
C SER A 105 4.39 7.19 -17.02
N PRO A 106 4.26 7.56 -17.17
CA PRO A 106 4.16 8.46 -17.42
C PRO A 106 4.12 9.36 -17.24
N SER A 107 4.08 9.60 -17.29
CA SER A 107 3.91 10.40 -17.27
C SER A 107 3.99 11.18 -17.11
N PRO A 108 4.08 11.58 -17.22
CA PRO A 108 4.30 12.54 -17.07
C PRO A 108 4.14 13.37 -16.71
#